data_407c2d4a5a79a889dd6c759d71b23c82
#
_entry.id   407c2d4a5a79a889dd6c759d71b23c82
#
_cell.length_a   1.000
_cell.length_b   1.000
_cell.length_c   1.000
_cell.angle_alpha   90.00
_cell.angle_beta   90.00
_cell.angle_gamma   90.00
#
_symmetry.space_group_name_H-M   'P 1'
#
loop_
_entity.id
_entity.type
_entity.pdbx_description
1 polymer ?
#
loop_
_entity_poly.entity_id
_entity_poly.type
_entity_poly.pdbx_seq_one_letter_code
_entity_poly.pdbx_strand_id
1 'polypeptide(L)'
;MIPYILLVFFLFYASFLGKNKWLQLFSFLVIFVFTAFRAETVGTDTKGYIKLATYFSDFRLFGESSNSFEFAFQSLLYLIKSLGLSPVFLQVFFAIITLSVMYRTFQKASLNPVLSFFLYVICGCMFFSFNAARQMTS
;
A
#
# COMPACT_ATOMS: atom_id res chain seq x y z
N MET A 1 -7.66 -10.71 11.86
CA MET A 1 -8.82 -9.79 12.02
C MET A 1 -8.65 -8.82 13.20
N ILE A 2 -8.27 -9.30 14.38
CA ILE A 2 -8.12 -8.48 15.61
C ILE A 2 -7.31 -7.19 15.40
N PRO A 3 -6.11 -7.20 14.75
CA PRO A 3 -5.31 -5.97 14.61
C PRO A 3 -6.00 -4.87 13.81
N TYR A 4 -6.78 -5.23 12.78
CA TYR A 4 -7.53 -4.24 11.98
C TYR A 4 -8.69 -3.61 12.78
N ILE A 5 -9.33 -4.38 13.64
CA ILE A 5 -10.38 -3.87 14.54
C ILE A 5 -9.76 -2.85 15.51
N LEU A 6 -8.62 -3.16 16.09
CA LEU A 6 -7.89 -2.23 16.97
C LEU A 6 -7.47 -0.97 16.23
N LEU A 7 -7.02 -1.07 14.97
CA LEU A 7 -6.71 0.08 14.12
C LEU A 7 -7.92 0.99 13.93
N VAL A 8 -9.09 0.41 13.63
CA VAL A 8 -10.34 1.17 13.45
C VAL A 8 -10.73 1.91 14.73
N PHE A 9 -10.70 1.24 15.88
CA PHE A 9 -10.98 1.86 17.18
C PHE A 9 -9.99 2.97 17.52
N PHE A 10 -8.71 2.75 17.28
CA PHE A 10 -7.67 3.77 17.47
C PHE A 10 -7.96 5.02 16.62
N LEU A 11 -8.20 4.86 15.31
CA LEU A 11 -8.48 5.99 14.41
C LEU A 11 -9.79 6.70 14.76
N PHE A 12 -10.81 5.94 15.17
CA PHE A 12 -12.07 6.51 15.65
C PHE A 12 -11.83 7.40 16.86
N TYR A 13 -11.16 6.90 17.90
CA TYR A 13 -10.84 7.68 19.09
C TYR A 13 -9.95 8.89 18.76
N ALA A 14 -8.93 8.70 17.94
CA ALA A 14 -8.03 9.77 17.50
C ALA A 14 -8.76 10.88 16.74
N SER A 15 -9.84 10.57 16.02
CA SER A 15 -10.63 11.58 15.28
C SER A 15 -11.33 12.60 16.19
N PHE A 16 -11.58 12.26 17.46
CA PHE A 16 -12.17 13.17 18.45
C PHE A 16 -11.13 14.06 19.14
N LEU A 17 -9.85 13.66 19.14
CA LEU A 17 -8.78 14.42 19.81
C LEU A 17 -8.33 15.69 19.03
N GLY A 18 -8.94 15.94 17.87
CA GLY A 18 -8.78 17.19 17.14
C GLY A 18 -7.62 17.25 16.16
N LYS A 19 -7.29 18.48 15.71
CA LYS A 19 -6.38 18.77 14.59
C LYS A 19 -4.88 18.77 14.97
N ASN A 20 -4.46 17.95 15.92
CA ASN A 20 -3.05 17.89 16.31
C ASN A 20 -2.20 17.25 15.20
N LYS A 21 -1.20 17.99 14.68
CA LYS A 21 -0.31 17.53 13.60
C LYS A 21 0.45 16.24 13.98
N TRP A 22 0.84 16.11 15.23
CA TRP A 22 1.51 14.90 15.71
C TRP A 22 0.59 13.68 15.68
N LEU A 23 -0.68 13.85 16.05
CA LEU A 23 -1.67 12.79 15.98
C LEU A 23 -1.96 12.36 14.55
N GLN A 24 -2.01 13.33 13.62
CA GLN A 24 -2.18 13.05 12.19
C GLN A 24 -0.99 12.25 11.63
N LEU A 25 0.24 12.66 11.97
CA LEU A 25 1.44 11.94 11.56
C LEU A 25 1.48 10.54 12.17
N PHE A 26 1.14 10.41 13.44
CA PHE A 26 1.11 9.11 14.11
C PHE A 26 0.05 8.18 13.49
N SER A 27 -1.15 8.68 13.21
CA SER A 27 -2.21 7.93 12.53
C SER A 27 -1.76 7.47 11.14
N PHE A 28 -1.08 8.34 10.38
CA PHE A 28 -0.49 7.99 9.10
C PHE A 28 0.55 6.87 9.22
N LEU A 29 1.48 6.98 10.19
CA LEU A 29 2.50 5.96 10.41
C LEU A 29 1.89 4.61 10.80
N VAL A 30 0.88 4.60 11.64
CA VAL A 30 0.17 3.36 12.02
C VAL A 30 -0.45 2.71 10.78
N ILE A 31 -1.21 3.46 9.97
CA ILE A 31 -1.79 2.94 8.72
C ILE A 31 -0.69 2.45 7.77
N PHE A 32 0.41 3.19 7.67
CA PHE A 32 1.55 2.80 6.83
C PHE A 32 2.13 1.45 7.25
N VAL A 33 2.37 1.23 8.53
CA VAL A 33 2.88 -0.05 9.05
C VAL A 33 1.91 -1.19 8.72
N PHE A 34 0.61 -1.01 8.93
CA PHE A 34 -0.40 -2.02 8.61
C PHE A 34 -0.49 -2.31 7.10
N THR A 35 -0.24 -1.30 6.27
CA THR A 35 -0.28 -1.44 4.81
C THR A 35 0.99 -2.10 4.28
N ALA A 36 2.15 -1.67 4.75
CA ALA A 36 3.46 -2.10 4.26
C ALA A 36 3.82 -3.53 4.72
N PHE A 37 3.45 -3.89 5.96
CA PHE A 37 3.79 -5.19 6.57
C PHE A 37 2.58 -6.11 6.69
N ARG A 38 1.62 -5.99 5.78
CA ARG A 38 0.47 -6.89 5.74
C ARG A 38 0.90 -8.32 5.42
N ALA A 39 0.18 -9.29 6.00
CA ALA A 39 0.37 -10.70 5.67
C ALA A 39 0.02 -10.98 4.20
N GLU A 40 0.67 -11.95 3.59
CA GLU A 40 0.43 -12.40 2.20
C GLU A 40 -1.00 -12.88 1.96
N THR A 41 -1.71 -13.22 3.04
CA THR A 41 -3.12 -13.65 3.01
C THR A 41 -4.09 -12.49 2.92
N VAL A 42 -3.62 -11.25 3.07
CA VAL A 42 -4.44 -10.04 3.01
C VAL A 42 -4.34 -9.42 1.61
N GLY A 43 -5.46 -9.42 0.91
CA GLY A 43 -5.54 -9.00 -0.50
C GLY A 43 -5.44 -10.19 -1.47
N THR A 44 -6.31 -10.23 -2.47
CA THR A 44 -6.41 -11.32 -3.45
C THR A 44 -5.17 -11.46 -4.30
N ASP A 45 -4.54 -10.33 -4.64
CA ASP A 45 -3.44 -10.26 -5.61
C ASP A 45 -2.04 -10.31 -4.97
N THR A 46 -1.93 -10.17 -3.64
CA THR A 46 -0.63 -10.13 -2.95
C THR A 46 0.20 -11.38 -3.19
N LYS A 47 -0.43 -12.57 -3.12
CA LYS A 47 0.24 -13.84 -3.44
C LYS A 47 0.68 -13.93 -4.90
N GLY A 48 -0.12 -13.34 -5.81
CA GLY A 48 0.21 -13.26 -7.23
C GLY A 48 1.46 -12.42 -7.46
N TYR A 49 1.56 -11.25 -6.84
CA TYR A 49 2.73 -10.37 -6.96
C TYR A 49 4.02 -10.99 -6.40
N ILE A 50 3.93 -11.68 -5.27
CA ILE A 50 5.09 -12.36 -4.68
C ILE A 50 5.55 -13.52 -5.58
N LYS A 51 4.62 -14.33 -6.11
CA LYS A 51 4.94 -15.37 -7.08
C LYS A 51 5.56 -14.79 -8.36
N LEU A 52 5.01 -13.70 -8.89
CA LEU A 52 5.57 -13.01 -10.04
C LEU A 52 6.98 -12.49 -9.77
N ALA A 53 7.22 -11.86 -8.63
CA ALA A 53 8.55 -11.40 -8.25
C ALA A 53 9.57 -12.54 -8.16
N THR A 54 9.14 -13.75 -7.81
CA THR A 54 10.01 -14.95 -7.82
C THR A 54 10.19 -15.54 -9.20
N TYR A 55 9.16 -15.49 -10.07
CA TYR A 55 9.20 -16.05 -11.43
C TYR A 55 10.03 -15.17 -12.39
N PHE A 56 9.91 -13.85 -12.33
CA PHE A 56 10.68 -12.91 -13.17
C PHE A 56 12.14 -12.81 -12.73
N SER A 57 12.70 -13.95 -12.32
CA SER A 57 14.10 -14.04 -11.92
C SER A 57 15.08 -13.91 -13.09
N ASP A 58 14.66 -14.21 -14.30
CA ASP A 58 15.52 -14.22 -15.48
C ASP A 58 15.14 -13.11 -16.46
N PHE A 59 16.12 -12.26 -16.79
CA PHE A 59 16.02 -11.20 -17.79
C PHE A 59 15.54 -11.73 -19.18
N ARG A 60 15.70 -13.01 -19.46
CA ARG A 60 15.25 -13.65 -20.71
C ARG A 60 13.73 -13.64 -20.87
N LEU A 61 12.98 -13.60 -19.78
CA LEU A 61 11.50 -13.55 -19.81
C LEU A 61 10.96 -12.15 -20.07
N PHE A 62 11.82 -11.14 -20.08
CA PHE A 62 11.45 -9.73 -20.29
C PHE A 62 10.91 -9.47 -21.71
N GLY A 63 11.22 -10.30 -22.70
CA GLY A 63 10.81 -10.17 -24.09
C GLY A 63 9.67 -11.09 -24.53
N GLU A 64 9.50 -12.25 -23.89
CA GLU A 64 8.59 -13.29 -24.37
C GLU A 64 7.17 -13.21 -23.74
N SER A 65 7.03 -12.61 -22.57
CA SER A 65 5.72 -12.45 -21.91
C SER A 65 5.05 -11.08 -22.16
N SER A 66 5.33 -10.45 -23.28
CA SER A 66 4.98 -9.08 -23.61
C SER A 66 3.48 -8.73 -23.62
N ASN A 67 2.59 -9.70 -23.44
CA ASN A 67 1.15 -9.48 -23.57
C ASN A 67 0.36 -9.32 -22.27
N SER A 68 0.97 -9.42 -21.08
CA SER A 68 0.20 -9.41 -19.83
C SER A 68 0.69 -8.50 -18.72
N PHE A 69 1.89 -7.94 -18.83
CA PHE A 69 2.43 -7.06 -17.79
C PHE A 69 3.05 -5.79 -18.38
N GLU A 70 2.69 -4.69 -17.79
CA GLU A 70 3.15 -3.38 -18.18
C GLU A 70 4.65 -3.23 -17.93
N PHE A 71 5.33 -2.59 -18.87
CA PHE A 71 6.78 -2.37 -18.85
C PHE A 71 7.28 -1.74 -17.54
N ALA A 72 6.54 -0.77 -17.00
CA ALA A 72 6.89 -0.10 -15.75
C ALA A 72 6.90 -1.05 -14.54
N PHE A 73 5.91 -1.96 -14.45
CA PHE A 73 5.83 -2.93 -13.38
C PHE A 73 6.95 -3.98 -13.48
N GLN A 74 7.24 -4.46 -14.68
CA GLN A 74 8.33 -5.39 -14.94
C GLN A 74 9.70 -4.77 -14.58
N SER A 75 9.92 -3.51 -14.97
CA SER A 75 11.15 -2.78 -14.65
C SER A 75 11.35 -2.64 -13.14
N LEU A 76 10.26 -2.41 -12.40
CA LEU A 76 10.29 -2.31 -10.94
C LEU A 76 10.63 -3.66 -10.30
N LEU A 77 10.02 -4.75 -10.76
CA LEU A 77 10.34 -6.10 -10.29
C LEU A 77 11.81 -6.47 -10.53
N TYR A 78 12.32 -6.16 -11.72
CA TYR A 78 13.72 -6.37 -12.07
C TYR A 78 14.65 -5.57 -11.17
N LEU A 79 14.34 -4.30 -10.91
CA LEU A 79 15.12 -3.42 -10.06
C LEU A 79 15.17 -3.95 -8.60
N ILE A 80 14.04 -4.35 -8.04
CA ILE A 80 13.96 -4.93 -6.69
C ILE A 80 14.85 -6.17 -6.60
N LYS A 81 14.83 -7.01 -7.63
CA LYS A 81 15.62 -8.22 -7.65
C LYS A 81 17.12 -7.95 -7.86
N SER A 82 17.48 -7.04 -8.76
CA SER A 82 18.89 -6.66 -9.02
C SER A 82 19.56 -6.09 -7.76
N LEU A 83 18.77 -5.46 -6.89
CA LEU A 83 19.21 -4.97 -5.58
C LEU A 83 19.22 -6.05 -4.49
N GLY A 84 18.83 -7.29 -4.79
CA GLY A 84 18.76 -8.39 -3.82
C GLY A 84 17.68 -8.19 -2.74
N LEU A 85 16.70 -7.32 -3.00
CA LEU A 85 15.64 -6.99 -2.05
C LEU A 85 14.54 -8.05 -2.04
N SER A 86 13.95 -8.27 -0.87
CA SER A 86 12.81 -9.18 -0.70
C SER A 86 11.58 -8.66 -1.46
N PRO A 87 10.68 -9.54 -1.98
CA PRO A 87 9.42 -9.14 -2.61
C PRO A 87 8.53 -8.23 -1.75
N VAL A 88 8.71 -8.24 -0.44
CA VAL A 88 8.01 -7.34 0.50
C VAL A 88 8.29 -5.86 0.19
N PHE A 89 9.46 -5.53 -0.37
CA PHE A 89 9.78 -4.17 -0.79
C PHE A 89 8.82 -3.61 -1.84
N LEU A 90 8.25 -4.47 -2.67
CA LEU A 90 7.20 -4.05 -3.61
C LEU A 90 5.97 -3.49 -2.87
N GLN A 91 5.55 -4.17 -1.81
CA GLN A 91 4.41 -3.72 -0.98
C GLN A 91 4.72 -2.40 -0.29
N VAL A 92 5.92 -2.28 0.30
CA VAL A 92 6.40 -1.06 0.95
C VAL A 92 6.42 0.10 -0.03
N PHE A 93 6.94 -0.12 -1.24
CA PHE A 93 7.03 0.90 -2.29
C PHE A 93 5.63 1.44 -2.68
N PHE A 94 4.68 0.56 -2.98
CA PHE A 94 3.32 0.97 -3.30
C PHE A 94 2.62 1.63 -2.11
N ALA A 95 2.85 1.14 -0.88
CA ALA A 95 2.30 1.76 0.33
C ALA A 95 2.82 3.19 0.51
N ILE A 96 4.12 3.43 0.29
CA ILE A 96 4.72 4.78 0.38
C ILE A 96 4.04 5.72 -0.62
N ILE A 97 3.95 5.33 -1.89
CA ILE A 97 3.36 6.19 -2.93
C ILE A 97 1.90 6.50 -2.61
N THR A 98 1.08 5.46 -2.43
CA THR A 98 -0.37 5.61 -2.24
C THR A 98 -0.68 6.44 -1.00
N LEU A 99 -0.07 6.08 0.14
CA LEU A 99 -0.35 6.78 1.40
C LEU A 99 0.24 8.18 1.45
N SER A 100 1.36 8.46 0.77
CA SER A 100 1.91 9.82 0.69
C SER A 100 0.99 10.76 -0.10
N VAL A 101 0.42 10.27 -1.20
CA VAL A 101 -0.58 11.03 -1.97
C VAL A 101 -1.83 11.26 -1.13
N MET A 102 -2.36 10.21 -0.48
CA MET A 102 -3.53 10.31 0.38
C MET A 102 -3.31 11.27 1.57
N TYR A 103 -2.15 11.18 2.23
CA TYR A 103 -1.80 12.08 3.32
C TYR A 103 -1.82 13.53 2.88
N ARG A 104 -1.17 13.86 1.76
CA ARG A 104 -1.16 15.23 1.21
C ARG A 104 -2.55 15.71 0.82
N THR A 105 -3.35 14.83 0.23
CA THR A 105 -4.73 15.16 -0.17
C THR A 105 -5.60 15.45 1.05
N PHE A 106 -5.55 14.61 2.08
CA PHE A 106 -6.33 14.81 3.30
C PHE A 106 -5.88 16.03 4.09
N GLN A 107 -4.59 16.34 4.09
CA GLN A 107 -4.07 17.57 4.71
C GLN A 107 -4.62 18.85 4.03
N LYS A 108 -4.78 18.82 2.71
CA LYS A 108 -5.24 19.99 1.94
C LYS A 108 -6.76 20.10 1.86
N ALA A 109 -7.45 18.97 1.69
CA ALA A 109 -8.87 18.94 1.36
C ALA A 109 -9.78 18.72 2.58
N SER A 110 -9.25 18.19 3.70
CA SER A 110 -10.08 17.79 4.83
C SER A 110 -9.98 18.76 6.00
N LEU A 111 -11.14 19.06 6.60
CA LEU A 111 -11.22 19.81 7.86
C LEU A 111 -10.65 19.02 9.05
N ASN A 112 -10.77 17.70 9.00
CA ASN A 112 -10.20 16.77 9.99
C ASN A 112 -9.52 15.59 9.27
N PRO A 113 -8.20 15.66 9.00
CA PRO A 113 -7.47 14.60 8.30
C PRO A 113 -7.52 13.24 9.00
N VAL A 114 -7.58 13.20 10.33
CA VAL A 114 -7.67 11.94 11.09
C VAL A 114 -8.99 11.22 10.84
N LEU A 115 -10.10 11.99 10.78
CA LEU A 115 -11.41 11.45 10.39
C LEU A 115 -11.38 10.90 8.95
N SER A 116 -10.67 11.57 8.04
CA SER A 116 -10.52 11.08 6.66
C SER A 116 -9.73 9.77 6.60
N PHE A 117 -8.71 9.61 7.42
CA PHE A 117 -7.99 8.33 7.56
C PHE A 117 -8.90 7.23 8.12
N PHE A 118 -9.72 7.55 9.13
CA PHE A 118 -10.70 6.61 9.67
C PHE A 118 -11.67 6.14 8.58
N LEU A 119 -12.27 7.07 7.83
CA LEU A 119 -13.17 6.76 6.73
C LEU A 119 -12.47 5.95 5.63
N TYR A 120 -11.24 6.28 5.28
CA TYR A 120 -10.44 5.56 4.30
C TYR A 120 -10.27 4.08 4.67
N VAL A 121 -10.04 3.80 5.95
CA VAL A 121 -9.89 2.42 6.45
C VAL A 121 -11.24 1.70 6.52
N ILE A 122 -12.29 2.34 7.07
CA ILE A 122 -13.60 1.71 7.28
C ILE A 122 -14.37 1.46 5.98
N CYS A 123 -14.23 2.36 4.99
CA CYS A 123 -14.80 2.18 3.66
C CYS A 123 -14.09 1.08 2.84
N GLY A 124 -13.05 0.47 3.39
CA GLY A 124 -12.30 -0.56 2.69
C GLY A 124 -11.39 -0.04 1.58
N CYS A 125 -11.26 1.28 1.39
CA CYS A 125 -10.40 1.88 0.37
C CYS A 125 -8.94 1.44 0.52
N MET A 126 -8.51 1.21 1.76
CA MET A 126 -7.21 0.63 2.07
C MET A 126 -7.04 -0.74 1.40
N PHE A 127 -8.07 -1.60 1.42
CA PHE A 127 -8.02 -2.93 0.80
C PHE A 127 -8.11 -2.86 -0.73
N PHE A 128 -8.91 -1.93 -1.26
CA PHE A 128 -8.98 -1.68 -2.71
C PHE A 128 -7.65 -1.22 -3.28
N SER A 129 -6.92 -0.33 -2.60
CA SER A 129 -5.62 0.13 -3.06
C SER A 129 -4.58 -0.99 -3.13
N PHE A 130 -4.77 -2.08 -2.40
CA PHE A 130 -3.91 -3.26 -2.46
C PHE A 130 -4.14 -4.10 -3.73
N ASN A 131 -5.38 -4.16 -4.20
CA ASN A 131 -5.74 -4.91 -5.40
C ASN A 131 -5.52 -4.08 -6.66
N ALA A 132 -5.57 -2.76 -6.56
CA ALA A 132 -5.42 -1.84 -7.69
C ALA A 132 -3.96 -1.46 -8.01
N ALA A 133 -2.98 -1.93 -7.24
CA ALA A 133 -1.57 -1.58 -7.45
C ALA A 133 -1.09 -1.87 -8.89
N ARG A 134 -1.61 -2.94 -9.51
CA ARG A 134 -1.34 -3.30 -10.89
C ARG A 134 -2.01 -2.34 -11.89
N GLN A 135 -3.25 -1.93 -11.60
CA GLN A 135 -4.00 -1.05 -12.49
C GLN A 135 -3.48 0.39 -12.48
N MET A 136 -2.74 0.79 -11.44
CA MET A 136 -2.13 2.12 -11.35
C MET A 136 -0.86 2.25 -12.21
N THR A 137 -0.33 1.15 -12.71
CA THR A 137 0.89 1.12 -13.53
C THR A 137 0.59 0.90 -15.01
N SER A 138 -0.70 0.73 -15.38
CA SER A 138 -1.18 0.71 -16.76
C SER A 138 -1.55 2.12 -17.22
#